data_d63ec4117cafbe9762a56a83ff8e1352
#
_entry.id   d63ec4117cafbe9762a56a83ff8e1352
#
_cell.length_a   1.000
_cell.length_b   1.000
_cell.length_c   1.000
_cell.angle_alpha   90.00
_cell.angle_beta   90.00
_cell.angle_gamma   90.00
#
_symmetry.space_group_name_H-M   'P 1'
#
loop_
_entity.id
_entity.type
_entity.pdbx_description
1 polymer ?
#
loop_
_entity_poly.entity_id
_entity_poly.type
_entity_poly.pdbx_seq_one_letter_code
_entity_poly.pdbx_strand_id
1 'polypeptide(L)'
;GPASADLGAVAPEDYAPLLTLGQALPASEADALAVPVTALSQPERLSIGDYAYLVDAAGQLREAVAILAFDATAGTLDLARGVLDTTPQAHPASTRLIGVGEWLAAETTERAPGESVFVAAIPRTSTDQGDAVLAANGQPLVLSGRQARPYPPGRIRLNGQREPAVVAGDLILTWAHRDRIQQTAYLVRQDEGDIGPEPGTTYTVRIRDRNGVLVRTQSGIAGNTWTWDVASAAADAGSAGDTVTVEIEAERDGLSSWQAQTRTTERAGYGLRWGQHWGGVSP
;
A
#
# COMPACT_ATOMS: atom_id res chain seq x y z
N GLY A 1 -23.57 10.35 -27.27
CA GLY A 1 -22.13 10.19 -27.06
C GLY A 1 -21.85 10.12 -25.57
N PRO A 2 -20.75 9.52 -25.12
CA PRO A 2 -20.43 9.54 -23.69
C PRO A 2 -20.29 10.99 -23.23
N ALA A 3 -20.85 11.30 -22.05
CA ALA A 3 -20.66 12.61 -21.45
C ALA A 3 -19.16 12.81 -21.19
N SER A 4 -18.57 13.87 -21.74
CA SER A 4 -17.22 14.25 -21.44
C SER A 4 -17.22 15.20 -20.25
N ALA A 5 -16.49 14.88 -19.19
CA ALA A 5 -16.20 15.81 -18.12
C ALA A 5 -14.87 16.51 -18.44
N ASP A 6 -14.87 17.84 -18.40
CA ASP A 6 -13.65 18.64 -18.45
C ASP A 6 -13.10 18.71 -17.03
N LEU A 7 -11.95 18.09 -16.80
CA LEU A 7 -11.25 18.12 -15.50
C LEU A 7 -10.52 19.43 -15.23
N GLY A 8 -10.64 20.40 -16.14
CA GLY A 8 -10.02 21.71 -16.03
C GLY A 8 -8.76 21.88 -16.87
N ALA A 9 -8.40 23.13 -17.10
CA ALA A 9 -7.18 23.49 -17.78
C ALA A 9 -6.05 23.64 -16.74
N VAL A 10 -4.90 23.05 -17.00
CA VAL A 10 -3.67 23.20 -16.21
C VAL A 10 -2.83 24.29 -16.88
N ALA A 11 -2.38 25.29 -16.11
CA ALA A 11 -1.45 26.29 -16.62
C ALA A 11 -0.10 25.62 -16.94
N PRO A 12 0.66 26.14 -17.92
CA PRO A 12 1.94 25.55 -18.32
C PRO A 12 2.97 25.40 -17.19
N GLU A 13 2.87 26.25 -16.17
CA GLU A 13 3.70 26.27 -14.97
C GLU A 13 3.13 25.47 -13.79
N ASP A 14 1.92 24.94 -13.91
CA ASP A 14 1.24 24.26 -12.82
C ASP A 14 1.29 22.73 -13.03
N TYR A 15 2.40 22.14 -12.64
CA TYR A 15 2.58 20.69 -12.61
C TYR A 15 2.69 20.18 -11.17
N ALA A 16 2.20 18.96 -10.93
CA ALA A 16 2.41 18.28 -9.65
C ALA A 16 3.91 18.17 -9.32
N PRO A 17 4.31 18.31 -8.05
CA PRO A 17 5.67 18.04 -7.63
C PRO A 17 6.10 16.64 -8.05
N LEU A 18 7.25 16.54 -8.70
CA LEU A 18 7.80 15.28 -9.17
C LEU A 18 9.24 15.12 -8.68
N LEU A 19 9.50 14.03 -7.98
CA LEU A 19 10.80 13.65 -7.48
C LEU A 19 11.11 12.19 -7.83
N THR A 20 12.36 11.80 -7.61
CA THR A 20 12.79 10.40 -7.65
C THR A 20 13.50 10.03 -6.35
N LEU A 21 13.30 8.80 -5.89
CA LEU A 21 14.02 8.27 -4.74
C LEU A 21 15.50 8.06 -5.08
N GLY A 22 16.40 8.53 -4.22
CA GLY A 22 17.83 8.31 -4.35
C GLY A 22 18.29 6.95 -3.80
N GLN A 23 17.43 6.27 -3.05
CA GLN A 23 17.70 4.95 -2.49
C GLN A 23 16.48 4.04 -2.60
N ALA A 24 16.70 2.72 -2.47
CA ALA A 24 15.62 1.76 -2.38
C ALA A 24 14.91 1.85 -1.01
N LEU A 25 13.60 1.62 -1.00
CA LEU A 25 12.79 1.49 0.22
C LEU A 25 12.35 0.04 0.38
N PRO A 26 12.52 -0.55 1.57
CA PRO A 26 11.99 -1.89 1.85
C PRO A 26 10.45 -1.86 1.98
N ALA A 27 9.82 -3.03 1.89
CA ALA A 27 8.41 -3.20 2.20
C ALA A 27 8.20 -3.23 3.72
N SER A 28 8.36 -2.09 4.38
CA SER A 28 8.22 -1.94 5.83
C SER A 28 7.21 -0.85 6.17
N GLU A 29 6.44 -1.06 7.22
CA GLU A 29 5.50 -0.07 7.75
C GLU A 29 6.18 1.04 8.57
N ALA A 30 7.48 0.91 8.84
CA ALA A 30 8.24 1.96 9.50
C ALA A 30 8.33 3.20 8.61
N ASP A 31 8.27 4.39 9.22
CA ASP A 31 8.53 5.63 8.50
C ASP A 31 9.92 5.57 7.85
N ALA A 32 10.00 6.04 6.63
CA ALA A 32 11.25 6.18 5.90
C ALA A 32 11.79 7.59 6.12
N LEU A 33 12.86 7.71 6.91
CA LEU A 33 13.43 8.99 7.31
C LEU A 33 14.67 9.33 6.50
N ALA A 34 14.89 10.62 6.27
CA ALA A 34 16.02 11.18 5.53
C ALA A 34 16.27 10.47 4.18
N VAL A 35 15.19 10.13 3.49
CA VAL A 35 15.26 9.50 2.16
C VAL A 35 15.84 10.50 1.15
N PRO A 36 17.01 10.23 0.55
CA PRO A 36 17.54 11.09 -0.49
C PRO A 36 16.59 11.15 -1.67
N VAL A 37 16.37 12.34 -2.22
CA VAL A 37 15.53 12.55 -3.40
C VAL A 37 16.19 13.49 -4.39
N THR A 38 15.87 13.29 -5.67
CA THR A 38 16.23 14.22 -6.73
C THR A 38 14.95 14.86 -7.25
N ALA A 39 14.88 16.18 -7.19
CA ALA A 39 13.76 16.94 -7.72
C ALA A 39 13.81 16.96 -9.25
N LEU A 40 12.67 16.65 -9.87
CA LEU A 40 12.48 16.76 -11.32
C LEU A 40 11.60 17.95 -11.69
N SER A 41 10.61 18.29 -10.83
CA SER A 41 9.69 19.41 -11.04
C SER A 41 9.13 19.89 -9.69
N GLN A 42 9.15 21.17 -9.47
CA GLN A 42 8.43 21.95 -8.42
C GLN A 42 8.44 21.33 -7.01
N PRO A 43 9.61 20.95 -6.46
CA PRO A 43 9.67 20.30 -5.14
C PRO A 43 9.23 21.24 -4.01
N GLU A 44 9.32 22.56 -4.21
CA GLU A 44 8.87 23.58 -3.26
C GLU A 44 7.36 23.60 -3.03
N ARG A 45 6.61 22.91 -3.88
CA ARG A 45 5.16 22.78 -3.77
C ARG A 45 4.72 21.52 -3.01
N LEU A 46 5.66 20.73 -2.49
CA LEU A 46 5.33 19.65 -1.57
C LEU A 46 4.88 20.24 -0.24
N SER A 47 3.72 19.84 0.24
CA SER A 47 3.18 20.27 1.53
C SER A 47 3.32 19.16 2.57
N ILE A 48 3.80 19.53 3.76
CA ILE A 48 3.85 18.61 4.90
C ILE A 48 2.43 18.30 5.33
N GLY A 49 2.15 17.01 5.56
CA GLY A 49 0.81 16.53 5.89
C GLY A 49 -0.01 16.10 4.68
N ASP A 50 0.40 16.45 3.47
CA ASP A 50 -0.15 15.93 2.23
C ASP A 50 0.40 14.53 1.93
N TYR A 51 -0.12 13.91 0.87
CA TYR A 51 0.34 12.63 0.40
C TYR A 51 0.92 12.70 -1.00
N ALA A 52 1.72 11.71 -1.31
CA ALA A 52 2.31 11.52 -2.63
C ALA A 52 2.13 10.06 -3.06
N TYR A 53 2.20 9.82 -4.36
CA TYR A 53 2.19 8.49 -4.93
C TYR A 53 3.58 8.05 -5.35
N LEU A 54 3.99 6.87 -4.88
CA LEU A 54 5.11 6.13 -5.45
C LEU A 54 4.58 5.29 -6.61
N VAL A 55 5.16 5.53 -7.80
CA VAL A 55 4.75 4.89 -9.04
C VAL A 55 5.88 4.08 -9.64
N ASP A 56 5.55 2.95 -10.26
CA ASP A 56 6.54 2.11 -10.92
C ASP A 56 7.00 2.70 -12.27
N ALA A 57 7.91 2.00 -12.94
CA ALA A 57 8.44 2.42 -14.23
C ALA A 57 7.37 2.54 -15.34
N ALA A 58 6.26 1.82 -15.21
CA ALA A 58 5.11 1.90 -16.11
C ALA A 58 4.13 3.02 -15.73
N GLY A 59 4.42 3.78 -14.65
CA GLY A 59 3.55 4.84 -14.14
C GLY A 59 2.37 4.32 -13.33
N GLN A 60 2.36 3.03 -12.95
CA GLN A 60 1.30 2.48 -12.13
C GLN A 60 1.52 2.85 -10.66
N LEU A 61 0.47 3.32 -10.01
CA LEU A 61 0.47 3.59 -8.59
C LEU A 61 0.73 2.30 -7.81
N ARG A 62 1.74 2.35 -6.93
CA ARG A 62 2.13 1.22 -6.08
C ARG A 62 1.84 1.48 -4.62
N GLU A 63 2.10 2.69 -4.15
CA GLU A 63 1.93 3.06 -2.75
C GLU A 63 1.60 4.55 -2.61
N ALA A 64 0.70 4.89 -1.70
CA ALA A 64 0.51 6.23 -1.19
C ALA A 64 1.35 6.42 0.08
N VAL A 65 2.06 7.52 0.17
CA VAL A 65 2.90 7.89 1.31
C VAL A 65 2.51 9.27 1.81
N ALA A 66 2.55 9.50 3.12
CA ALA A 66 2.35 10.84 3.66
C ALA A 66 3.71 11.56 3.78
N ILE A 67 3.72 12.85 3.46
CA ILE A 67 4.90 13.70 3.55
C ILE A 67 5.01 14.22 4.99
N LEU A 68 6.03 13.77 5.72
CA LEU A 68 6.28 14.17 7.11
C LEU A 68 7.21 15.37 7.20
N ALA A 69 8.23 15.42 6.36
CA ALA A 69 9.17 16.53 6.25
C ALA A 69 9.84 16.54 4.88
N PHE A 70 10.23 17.71 4.43
CA PHE A 70 11.06 17.90 3.24
C PHE A 70 12.17 18.90 3.54
N ASP A 71 13.43 18.48 3.40
CA ASP A 71 14.59 19.35 3.47
C ASP A 71 15.13 19.60 2.05
N ALA A 72 14.79 20.73 1.48
CA ALA A 72 15.24 21.11 0.15
C ALA A 72 16.77 21.35 0.07
N THR A 73 17.41 21.68 1.20
CA THR A 73 18.86 21.93 1.23
C THR A 73 19.63 20.61 1.26
N ALA A 74 19.19 19.67 2.08
CA ALA A 74 19.77 18.34 2.15
C ALA A 74 19.30 17.42 1.01
N GLY A 75 18.21 17.77 0.31
CA GLY A 75 17.59 16.95 -0.71
C GLY A 75 17.00 15.65 -0.12
N THR A 76 16.32 15.74 1.03
CA THR A 76 15.79 14.57 1.73
C THR A 76 14.31 14.72 2.08
N LEU A 77 13.61 13.58 2.10
CA LEU A 77 12.20 13.46 2.51
C LEU A 77 12.06 12.49 3.68
N ASP A 78 11.15 12.83 4.60
CA ASP A 78 10.60 11.89 5.57
C ASP A 78 9.20 11.47 5.14
N LEU A 79 8.95 10.19 5.09
CA LEU A 79 7.72 9.60 4.55
C LEU A 79 7.09 8.63 5.53
N ALA A 80 5.80 8.77 5.80
CA ALA A 80 5.01 7.68 6.38
C ALA A 80 4.52 6.75 5.26
N ARG A 81 4.65 5.45 5.49
CA ARG A 81 4.46 4.41 4.48
C ARG A 81 3.02 3.86 4.46
N GLY A 82 2.55 3.50 3.27
CA GLY A 82 1.30 2.76 3.10
C GLY A 82 0.07 3.46 3.67
N VAL A 83 -0.15 4.74 3.37
CA VAL A 83 -1.35 5.46 3.81
C VAL A 83 -2.54 5.19 2.88
N LEU A 84 -3.73 5.61 3.29
CA LEU A 84 -5.00 5.40 2.58
C LEU A 84 -5.29 3.90 2.36
N ASP A 85 -5.61 3.52 1.13
CA ASP A 85 -5.94 2.17 0.71
C ASP A 85 -4.73 1.34 0.25
N THR A 86 -3.52 1.82 0.53
CA THR A 86 -2.28 1.15 0.14
C THR A 86 -1.55 0.49 1.31
N THR A 87 -0.67 -0.43 0.98
CA THR A 87 0.23 -1.09 1.94
C THR A 87 1.68 -0.79 1.57
N PRO A 88 2.62 -0.80 2.54
CA PRO A 88 4.03 -0.56 2.26
C PRO A 88 4.58 -1.60 1.26
N GLN A 89 5.17 -1.12 0.17
CA GLN A 89 5.77 -1.93 -0.88
C GLN A 89 7.28 -1.72 -0.94
N ALA A 90 8.02 -2.69 -1.49
CA ALA A 90 9.42 -2.46 -1.84
C ALA A 90 9.51 -1.58 -3.09
N HIS A 91 10.35 -0.56 -3.03
CA HIS A 91 10.59 0.35 -4.15
C HIS A 91 12.09 0.40 -4.45
N PRO A 92 12.50 0.23 -5.71
CA PRO A 92 13.89 0.45 -6.11
C PRO A 92 14.27 1.93 -6.04
N ALA A 93 15.56 2.23 -5.99
CA ALA A 93 16.04 3.58 -6.27
C ALA A 93 15.53 4.06 -7.62
N SER A 94 15.41 5.36 -7.79
CA SER A 94 14.82 6.01 -8.97
C SER A 94 13.31 5.81 -9.16
N THR A 95 12.60 5.21 -8.19
CA THR A 95 11.14 5.23 -8.16
C THR A 95 10.65 6.67 -8.15
N ARG A 96 9.66 6.97 -8.98
CA ARG A 96 9.06 8.31 -9.04
C ARG A 96 8.10 8.52 -7.87
N LEU A 97 8.19 9.73 -7.29
CA LEU A 97 7.27 10.23 -6.29
C LEU A 97 6.52 11.42 -6.89
N ILE A 98 5.20 11.35 -6.91
CA ILE A 98 4.32 12.39 -7.45
C ILE A 98 3.53 12.97 -6.29
N GLY A 99 3.74 14.25 -5.97
CA GLY A 99 2.93 14.98 -5.00
C GLY A 99 1.50 15.09 -5.49
N VAL A 100 0.54 14.88 -4.61
CA VAL A 100 -0.88 14.79 -4.99
C VAL A 100 -1.67 15.96 -4.44
N GLY A 101 -1.85 16.10 -3.17
CA GLY A 101 -2.49 17.25 -2.53
C GLY A 101 -3.53 17.97 -3.39
N GLU A 102 -3.31 19.26 -3.61
CA GLU A 102 -4.14 20.16 -4.43
C GLU A 102 -4.07 19.86 -5.95
N TRP A 103 -3.17 18.99 -6.39
CA TRP A 103 -2.94 18.65 -7.80
C TRP A 103 -3.91 17.58 -8.34
N LEU A 104 -4.80 17.07 -7.51
CA LEU A 104 -5.83 16.13 -7.95
C LEU A 104 -7.06 16.87 -8.48
N ALA A 105 -7.42 16.54 -9.72
CA ALA A 105 -8.76 16.83 -10.23
C ALA A 105 -9.62 15.57 -10.09
N ALA A 106 -10.84 15.73 -9.58
CA ALA A 106 -11.81 14.66 -9.45
C ALA A 106 -12.96 14.88 -10.44
N GLU A 107 -13.35 13.80 -11.14
CA GLU A 107 -14.62 13.80 -11.88
C GLU A 107 -15.77 13.75 -10.87
N THR A 108 -16.78 14.59 -11.08
CA THR A 108 -17.97 14.67 -10.21
C THR A 108 -19.03 13.63 -10.57
N THR A 109 -18.91 12.94 -11.71
CA THR A 109 -19.83 11.89 -12.12
C THR A 109 -19.52 10.60 -11.38
N GLU A 110 -20.49 10.09 -10.64
CA GLU A 110 -20.38 8.76 -10.02
C GLU A 110 -20.42 7.68 -11.10
N ARG A 111 -19.48 6.75 -11.02
CA ARG A 111 -19.34 5.67 -11.99
C ARG A 111 -19.32 4.31 -11.31
N ALA A 112 -19.92 3.33 -11.97
CA ALA A 112 -19.97 1.97 -11.47
C ALA A 112 -18.66 1.19 -11.75
N PRO A 113 -18.30 0.22 -10.90
CA PRO A 113 -17.23 -0.72 -11.21
C PRO A 113 -17.50 -1.45 -12.53
N GLY A 114 -16.46 -1.60 -13.36
CA GLY A 114 -16.55 -2.21 -14.69
C GLY A 114 -16.85 -1.24 -15.82
N GLU A 115 -17.24 0.00 -15.53
CA GLU A 115 -17.34 1.02 -16.57
C GLU A 115 -15.97 1.32 -17.19
N SER A 116 -15.99 1.59 -18.49
CA SER A 116 -14.81 2.00 -19.25
C SER A 116 -14.90 3.47 -19.58
N VAL A 117 -13.88 4.22 -19.20
CA VAL A 117 -13.73 5.64 -19.55
C VAL A 117 -12.48 5.84 -20.40
N PHE A 118 -12.49 6.87 -21.22
CA PHE A 118 -11.31 7.27 -21.99
C PHE A 118 -10.74 8.54 -21.38
N VAL A 119 -9.46 8.52 -21.05
CA VAL A 119 -8.73 9.67 -20.52
C VAL A 119 -7.78 10.18 -21.59
N ALA A 120 -7.95 11.43 -21.99
CA ALA A 120 -7.09 12.09 -22.98
C ALA A 120 -6.59 13.43 -22.46
N ALA A 121 -5.30 13.70 -22.65
CA ALA A 121 -4.76 15.05 -22.48
C ALA A 121 -4.91 15.82 -23.80
N ILE A 122 -5.72 16.88 -23.79
CA ILE A 122 -5.96 17.70 -24.97
C ILE A 122 -5.12 18.97 -24.83
N PRO A 123 -4.15 19.21 -25.73
CA PRO A 123 -3.36 20.43 -25.70
C PRO A 123 -4.25 21.66 -25.98
N ARG A 124 -4.05 22.70 -25.19
CA ARG A 124 -4.77 23.97 -25.34
C ARG A 124 -3.78 25.12 -25.43
N THR A 125 -4.02 26.01 -26.37
CA THR A 125 -3.29 27.27 -26.50
C THR A 125 -4.24 28.45 -26.16
N SER A 126 -3.73 29.65 -26.09
CA SER A 126 -4.56 30.86 -25.86
C SER A 126 -5.56 31.12 -26.99
N THR A 127 -5.36 30.53 -28.16
CA THR A 127 -6.13 30.82 -29.38
C THR A 127 -6.88 29.59 -29.93
N ASP A 128 -6.50 28.36 -29.47
CA ASP A 128 -7.10 27.13 -29.99
C ASP A 128 -7.04 26.01 -28.98
N GLN A 129 -7.99 25.11 -29.05
CA GLN A 129 -8.03 23.87 -28.28
C GLN A 129 -7.90 22.71 -29.26
N GLY A 130 -6.98 21.79 -28.97
CA GLY A 130 -6.81 20.58 -29.76
C GLY A 130 -8.14 19.89 -30.00
N ASP A 131 -8.35 19.45 -31.23
CA ASP A 131 -9.62 18.91 -31.69
C ASP A 131 -9.97 17.59 -31.00
N ALA A 132 -11.25 17.25 -30.96
CA ALA A 132 -11.79 15.98 -30.46
C ALA A 132 -11.18 14.73 -31.16
N VAL A 133 -10.48 14.89 -32.28
CA VAL A 133 -9.67 13.83 -32.90
C VAL A 133 -8.56 13.34 -31.96
N LEU A 134 -8.05 14.16 -31.06
CA LEU A 134 -7.11 13.76 -30.03
C LEU A 134 -7.76 12.91 -28.94
N ALA A 135 -9.07 13.02 -28.74
CA ALA A 135 -9.83 12.10 -27.89
C ALA A 135 -9.81 10.65 -28.41
N ALA A 136 -9.58 10.44 -29.72
CA ALA A 136 -9.39 9.12 -30.30
C ALA A 136 -8.09 8.44 -29.83
N ASN A 137 -7.13 9.21 -29.30
CA ASN A 137 -5.89 8.70 -28.69
C ASN A 137 -5.97 8.58 -27.16
N GLY A 138 -7.16 8.73 -26.59
CA GLY A 138 -7.39 8.54 -25.16
C GLY A 138 -7.03 7.13 -24.73
N GLN A 139 -6.52 7.00 -23.54
CA GLN A 139 -6.23 5.70 -22.94
C GLN A 139 -7.50 5.15 -22.29
N PRO A 140 -7.92 3.93 -22.64
CA PRO A 140 -9.04 3.30 -21.97
C PRO A 140 -8.66 2.95 -20.53
N LEU A 141 -9.52 3.31 -19.60
CA LEU A 141 -9.42 2.97 -18.19
C LEU A 141 -10.69 2.25 -17.75
N VAL A 142 -10.56 1.01 -17.32
CA VAL A 142 -11.66 0.27 -16.71
C VAL A 142 -11.67 0.56 -15.22
N LEU A 143 -12.78 1.04 -14.70
CA LEU A 143 -12.92 1.38 -13.30
C LEU A 143 -13.07 0.13 -12.45
N SER A 144 -12.14 -0.09 -11.54
CA SER A 144 -12.08 -1.29 -10.69
C SER A 144 -12.92 -1.20 -9.41
N GLY A 145 -13.63 -0.09 -9.21
CA GLY A 145 -14.37 0.18 -7.96
C GLY A 145 -13.45 0.34 -6.74
N ARG A 146 -12.23 0.82 -6.94
CA ARG A 146 -11.23 0.97 -5.87
C ARG A 146 -11.76 1.77 -4.68
N GLN A 147 -12.51 2.85 -4.94
CA GLN A 147 -13.10 3.69 -3.89
C GLN A 147 -14.17 2.98 -3.04
N ALA A 148 -14.80 1.91 -3.55
CA ALA A 148 -15.77 1.13 -2.80
C ALA A 148 -15.12 0.08 -1.89
N ARG A 149 -13.86 -0.23 -2.10
CA ARG A 149 -13.12 -1.26 -1.35
C ARG A 149 -12.81 -0.80 0.07
N PRO A 150 -12.87 -1.69 1.06
CA PRO A 150 -12.40 -1.37 2.40
C PRO A 150 -10.89 -1.10 2.39
N TYR A 151 -10.42 -0.28 3.33
CA TYR A 151 -8.98 -0.10 3.51
C TYR A 151 -8.32 -1.37 4.05
N PRO A 152 -7.08 -1.68 3.65
CA PRO A 152 -6.33 -2.79 4.23
C PRO A 152 -6.09 -2.53 5.72
N PRO A 153 -6.04 -3.58 6.57
CA PRO A 153 -5.73 -3.41 7.99
C PRO A 153 -4.33 -2.80 8.18
N GLY A 154 -4.16 -2.01 9.23
CA GLY A 154 -2.86 -1.43 9.61
C GLY A 154 -2.27 -2.11 10.84
N ARG A 155 -1.10 -1.64 11.27
CA ARG A 155 -0.42 -2.06 12.51
C ARG A 155 -0.35 -3.59 12.67
N ILE A 156 0.12 -4.27 11.62
CA ILE A 156 0.25 -5.72 11.64
C ILE A 156 1.33 -6.14 12.64
N ARG A 157 0.99 -7.06 13.55
CA ARG A 157 1.93 -7.62 14.52
C ARG A 157 1.83 -9.13 14.53
N LEU A 158 2.98 -9.78 14.51
CA LEU A 158 3.14 -11.21 14.76
C LEU A 158 3.71 -11.38 16.16
N ASN A 159 2.97 -12.04 17.06
CA ASN A 159 3.31 -12.20 18.47
C ASN A 159 3.71 -10.86 19.14
N GLY A 160 2.97 -9.79 18.81
CA GLY A 160 3.20 -8.44 19.34
C GLY A 160 4.34 -7.66 18.66
N GLN A 161 5.11 -8.27 17.78
CA GLN A 161 6.24 -7.63 17.09
C GLN A 161 5.87 -7.22 15.65
N ARG A 162 6.48 -6.14 15.16
CA ARG A 162 6.25 -5.62 13.80
C ARG A 162 6.74 -6.58 12.71
N GLU A 163 7.98 -7.00 12.80
CA GLU A 163 8.66 -7.84 11.82
C GLU A 163 9.58 -8.83 12.56
N PRO A 164 9.03 -9.82 13.30
CA PRO A 164 9.88 -10.78 13.98
C PRO A 164 10.56 -11.68 12.95
N ALA A 165 11.87 -11.85 13.10
CA ALA A 165 12.63 -12.79 12.27
C ALA A 165 12.14 -14.22 12.49
N VAL A 166 11.82 -14.55 13.74
CA VAL A 166 11.40 -15.90 14.17
C VAL A 166 10.20 -15.82 15.11
N VAL A 167 9.22 -16.69 14.91
CA VAL A 167 8.09 -16.89 15.82
C VAL A 167 8.10 -18.32 16.35
N ALA A 168 8.10 -18.46 17.69
CA ALA A 168 8.01 -19.75 18.38
C ALA A 168 6.59 -19.99 18.92
N GLY A 169 6.14 -21.23 18.91
CA GLY A 169 4.82 -21.61 19.40
C GLY A 169 3.70 -21.18 18.45
N ASP A 170 2.58 -20.76 19.02
CA ASP A 170 1.46 -20.24 18.24
C ASP A 170 1.83 -18.93 17.55
N LEU A 171 1.40 -18.77 16.30
CA LEU A 171 1.54 -17.51 15.59
C LEU A 171 0.26 -16.70 15.83
N ILE A 172 0.40 -15.63 16.61
CA ILE A 172 -0.69 -14.73 16.94
C ILE A 172 -0.56 -13.49 16.06
N LEU A 173 -1.50 -13.32 15.15
CA LEU A 173 -1.61 -12.17 14.28
C LEU A 173 -2.58 -11.16 14.91
N THR A 174 -2.15 -9.91 15.02
CA THR A 174 -3.03 -8.79 15.41
C THR A 174 -2.87 -7.62 14.44
N TRP A 175 -3.91 -6.83 14.30
CA TRP A 175 -3.94 -5.67 13.40
C TRP A 175 -4.79 -4.55 13.96
N ALA A 176 -4.69 -3.38 13.36
CA ALA A 176 -5.60 -2.27 13.59
C ALA A 176 -6.64 -2.21 12.48
N HIS A 177 -7.88 -1.95 12.87
CA HIS A 177 -8.94 -1.64 11.93
C HIS A 177 -8.65 -0.33 11.19
N ARG A 178 -9.16 -0.22 9.97
CA ARG A 178 -9.15 0.98 9.15
C ARG A 178 -10.55 1.25 8.63
N ASP A 179 -10.90 2.53 8.59
CA ASP A 179 -12.22 2.99 8.13
C ASP A 179 -12.02 4.22 7.22
N ARG A 180 -12.24 4.06 5.93
CA ARG A 180 -12.07 5.13 4.93
C ARG A 180 -13.04 6.30 5.16
N ILE A 181 -14.18 6.06 5.82
CA ILE A 181 -15.22 7.08 6.07
C ILE A 181 -14.85 7.91 7.29
N GLN A 182 -14.29 7.29 8.33
CA GLN A 182 -13.92 7.97 9.58
C GLN A 182 -12.51 8.56 9.56
N GLN A 183 -11.63 8.10 8.67
CA GLN A 183 -10.25 8.60 8.52
C GLN A 183 -10.21 9.88 7.65
N THR A 184 -10.94 10.91 8.03
CA THR A 184 -11.07 12.14 7.23
C THR A 184 -10.31 13.34 7.81
N ALA A 185 -9.88 13.28 9.07
CA ALA A 185 -9.26 14.41 9.74
C ALA A 185 -7.77 14.57 9.37
N TYR A 186 -7.07 13.47 9.12
CA TYR A 186 -5.66 13.43 8.73
C TYR A 186 -5.30 12.07 8.13
N LEU A 187 -4.11 11.97 7.52
CA LEU A 187 -3.61 10.72 6.96
C LEU A 187 -3.13 9.79 8.09
N VAL A 188 -3.87 8.73 8.34
CA VAL A 188 -3.55 7.75 9.38
C VAL A 188 -2.39 6.86 8.91
N ARG A 189 -1.31 6.84 9.68
CA ARG A 189 -0.13 6.02 9.40
C ARG A 189 -0.38 4.54 9.68
N GLN A 190 0.49 3.68 9.18
CA GLN A 190 0.36 2.23 9.34
C GLN A 190 0.37 1.75 10.79
N ASP A 191 1.13 2.40 11.67
CA ASP A 191 1.27 2.03 13.07
C ASP A 191 0.37 2.85 14.02
N GLU A 192 -0.41 3.79 13.48
CA GLU A 192 -1.36 4.60 14.24
C GLU A 192 -2.74 3.98 14.32
N GLY A 193 -3.43 4.33 15.41
CA GLY A 193 -4.87 4.17 15.57
C GLY A 193 -5.39 2.74 15.43
N ASP A 194 -6.64 2.62 15.76
CA ASP A 194 -7.51 1.49 15.52
C ASP A 194 -8.89 2.11 15.29
N ILE A 195 -9.24 2.33 14.04
CA ILE A 195 -10.38 3.16 13.63
C ILE A 195 -11.37 2.30 12.85
N GLY A 196 -12.54 2.14 13.37
CA GLY A 196 -13.57 1.35 12.74
C GLY A 196 -13.64 -0.06 13.31
N PRO A 197 -13.88 -1.09 12.50
CA PRO A 197 -13.94 -1.09 11.02
C PRO A 197 -15.24 -0.49 10.48
N GLU A 198 -15.29 -0.22 9.16
CA GLU A 198 -16.55 0.05 8.50
C GLU A 198 -17.55 -1.09 8.74
N PRO A 199 -18.84 -0.81 8.99
CA PRO A 199 -19.84 -1.85 9.24
C PRO A 199 -19.84 -2.93 8.15
N GLY A 200 -19.88 -4.19 8.56
CA GLY A 200 -19.88 -5.34 7.65
C GLY A 200 -18.50 -5.79 7.19
N THR A 201 -17.42 -5.12 7.61
CA THR A 201 -16.05 -5.54 7.28
C THR A 201 -15.67 -6.78 8.06
N THR A 202 -15.10 -7.75 7.37
CA THR A 202 -14.42 -8.93 7.90
C THR A 202 -13.01 -9.01 7.34
N TYR A 203 -12.21 -9.94 7.85
CA TYR A 203 -10.84 -10.13 7.40
C TYR A 203 -10.60 -11.55 6.94
N THR A 204 -9.76 -11.70 5.92
CA THR A 204 -9.27 -12.98 5.45
C THR A 204 -7.76 -13.03 5.64
N VAL A 205 -7.30 -14.06 6.35
CA VAL A 205 -5.89 -14.37 6.57
C VAL A 205 -5.51 -15.57 5.72
N ARG A 206 -4.36 -15.48 5.05
CA ARG A 206 -3.74 -16.59 4.29
C ARG A 206 -2.33 -16.82 4.76
N ILE A 207 -1.95 -18.08 4.89
CA ILE A 207 -0.58 -18.49 5.17
C ILE A 207 -0.02 -19.17 3.93
N ARG A 208 1.15 -18.74 3.50
CA ARG A 208 1.92 -19.40 2.44
C ARG A 208 3.22 -19.94 2.99
N ASP A 209 3.65 -21.09 2.49
CA ASP A 209 4.95 -21.65 2.81
C ASP A 209 6.08 -20.89 2.09
N ARG A 210 7.33 -21.32 2.31
CA ARG A 210 8.53 -20.74 1.67
C ARG A 210 8.53 -20.79 0.14
N ASN A 211 7.72 -21.68 -0.47
CA ASN A 211 7.59 -21.83 -1.91
C ASN A 211 6.42 -21.00 -2.47
N GLY A 212 5.73 -20.23 -1.60
CA GLY A 212 4.53 -19.46 -1.95
C GLY A 212 3.25 -20.30 -2.04
N VAL A 213 3.28 -21.59 -1.67
CA VAL A 213 2.09 -22.45 -1.69
C VAL A 213 1.17 -22.05 -0.55
N LEU A 214 -0.11 -21.88 -0.86
CA LEU A 214 -1.15 -21.58 0.13
C LEU A 214 -1.40 -22.80 1.01
N VAL A 215 -1.13 -22.71 2.30
CA VAL A 215 -1.28 -23.80 3.26
C VAL A 215 -2.47 -23.62 4.21
N ARG A 216 -2.89 -22.38 4.43
CA ARG A 216 -4.05 -22.07 5.28
C ARG A 216 -4.79 -20.84 4.75
N THR A 217 -6.13 -20.88 4.82
CA THR A 217 -6.99 -19.69 4.67
C THR A 217 -7.99 -19.67 5.80
N GLN A 218 -8.17 -18.51 6.41
CA GLN A 218 -9.22 -18.22 7.37
C GLN A 218 -9.93 -16.94 6.95
N SER A 219 -11.19 -17.05 6.57
CA SER A 219 -12.05 -15.94 6.17
C SER A 219 -13.10 -15.62 7.22
N GLY A 220 -13.75 -14.46 7.09
CA GLY A 220 -14.86 -14.05 7.95
C GLY A 220 -14.47 -13.67 9.37
N ILE A 221 -13.23 -13.26 9.61
CA ILE A 221 -12.77 -12.82 10.92
C ILE A 221 -13.35 -11.45 11.20
N ALA A 222 -14.20 -11.31 12.21
CA ALA A 222 -14.83 -10.04 12.56
C ALA A 222 -13.97 -9.17 13.52
N GLY A 223 -13.05 -9.79 14.27
CA GLY A 223 -12.16 -9.10 15.21
C GLY A 223 -10.86 -8.64 14.57
N ASN A 224 -9.93 -8.21 15.40
CA ASN A 224 -8.60 -7.74 15.02
C ASN A 224 -7.46 -8.65 15.52
N THR A 225 -7.77 -9.93 15.72
CA THR A 225 -6.79 -10.96 16.11
C THR A 225 -7.15 -12.30 15.51
N TRP A 226 -6.14 -13.09 15.22
CA TRP A 226 -6.26 -14.47 14.78
C TRP A 226 -5.03 -15.28 15.21
N THR A 227 -5.22 -16.56 15.51
CA THR A 227 -4.15 -17.44 15.95
C THR A 227 -4.05 -18.66 15.03
N TRP A 228 -2.85 -18.92 14.55
CA TRP A 228 -2.49 -20.17 13.93
C TRP A 228 -1.71 -20.99 14.95
N ASP A 229 -2.43 -21.87 15.64
CA ASP A 229 -1.89 -22.69 16.70
C ASP A 229 -0.92 -23.78 16.17
N VAL A 230 -0.07 -24.28 17.07
CA VAL A 230 0.96 -25.28 16.71
C VAL A 230 0.36 -26.54 16.08
N ALA A 231 -0.79 -27.00 16.57
CA ALA A 231 -1.43 -28.24 16.07
C ALA A 231 -1.97 -28.03 14.64
N SER A 232 -2.66 -26.91 14.40
CA SER A 232 -3.12 -26.51 13.06
C SER A 232 -1.95 -26.35 12.11
N ALA A 233 -0.88 -25.71 12.55
CA ALA A 233 0.31 -25.51 11.73
C ALA A 233 1.00 -26.84 11.35
N ALA A 234 1.05 -27.79 12.25
CA ALA A 234 1.58 -29.13 11.97
C ALA A 234 0.72 -29.88 10.96
N ALA A 235 -0.62 -29.73 11.06
CA ALA A 235 -1.57 -30.36 10.13
C ALA A 235 -1.51 -29.75 8.72
N ASP A 236 -1.22 -28.46 8.60
CA ASP A 236 -1.18 -27.73 7.34
C ASP A 236 0.12 -27.95 6.52
N ALA A 237 0.94 -28.92 6.89
CA ALA A 237 2.27 -29.17 6.32
C ALA A 237 3.33 -28.14 6.71
N GLY A 238 3.06 -27.35 7.73
CA GLY A 238 4.04 -26.45 8.30
C GLY A 238 5.12 -27.26 9.01
N SER A 239 6.20 -27.61 8.33
CA SER A 239 7.39 -28.08 9.01
C SER A 239 7.94 -26.95 9.87
N ALA A 240 8.15 -27.26 11.12
CA ALA A 240 8.88 -26.43 12.04
C ALA A 240 10.23 -26.01 11.41
N GLY A 241 10.55 -24.71 11.48
CA GLY A 241 11.75 -24.14 10.89
C GLY A 241 11.58 -23.63 9.44
N ASP A 242 10.37 -23.59 8.92
CA ASP A 242 10.13 -23.01 7.59
C ASP A 242 9.72 -21.54 7.67
N THR A 243 10.19 -20.80 6.68
CA THR A 243 9.71 -19.44 6.42
C THR A 243 8.26 -19.48 5.97
N VAL A 244 7.42 -18.70 6.59
CA VAL A 244 6.03 -18.53 6.21
C VAL A 244 5.73 -17.05 5.89
N THR A 245 4.84 -16.84 4.93
CA THR A 245 4.30 -15.52 4.62
C THR A 245 2.86 -15.48 5.07
N VAL A 246 2.56 -14.54 5.97
CA VAL A 246 1.21 -14.22 6.44
C VAL A 246 0.70 -13.07 5.58
N GLU A 247 -0.44 -13.27 4.96
CA GLU A 247 -1.15 -12.29 4.16
C GLU A 247 -2.49 -11.99 4.82
N ILE A 248 -2.88 -10.72 4.92
CA ILE A 248 -4.18 -10.32 5.45
C ILE A 248 -4.79 -9.20 4.61
N GLU A 249 -6.08 -9.35 4.32
CA GLU A 249 -6.89 -8.35 3.63
C GLU A 249 -8.21 -8.13 4.37
N ALA A 250 -8.80 -6.95 4.18
CA ALA A 250 -10.16 -6.65 4.62
C ALA A 250 -11.13 -6.97 3.48
N GLU A 251 -12.32 -7.44 3.83
CA GLU A 251 -13.40 -7.75 2.91
C GLU A 251 -14.70 -7.09 3.37
N ARG A 252 -15.43 -6.47 2.44
CA ARG A 252 -16.73 -5.88 2.67
C ARG A 252 -17.56 -5.87 1.39
N ASP A 253 -18.83 -6.23 1.48
CA ASP A 253 -19.77 -6.23 0.35
C ASP A 253 -19.26 -7.00 -0.89
N GLY A 254 -18.52 -8.10 -0.64
CA GLY A 254 -17.91 -8.91 -1.70
C GLY A 254 -16.67 -8.30 -2.36
N LEU A 255 -16.15 -7.20 -1.83
CA LEU A 255 -14.93 -6.55 -2.31
C LEU A 255 -13.81 -6.69 -1.28
N SER A 256 -12.67 -7.18 -1.71
CA SER A 256 -11.44 -7.15 -0.90
C SER A 256 -10.76 -5.78 -0.97
N SER A 257 -9.96 -5.45 0.05
CA SER A 257 -9.06 -4.28 0.00
C SER A 257 -8.20 -4.31 -1.26
N TRP A 258 -7.82 -3.13 -1.74
CA TRP A 258 -7.07 -3.04 -3.00
C TRP A 258 -5.72 -3.75 -2.95
N GLN A 259 -5.10 -3.72 -1.78
CA GLN A 259 -3.86 -4.43 -1.49
C GLN A 259 -4.01 -5.23 -0.20
N ALA A 260 -3.27 -6.33 -0.09
CA ALA A 260 -3.14 -7.10 1.13
C ALA A 260 -1.86 -6.72 1.88
N GLN A 261 -1.90 -6.76 3.20
CA GLN A 261 -0.70 -6.68 4.04
C GLN A 261 0.00 -8.03 4.05
N THR A 262 1.33 -8.00 4.00
CA THR A 262 2.13 -9.22 4.06
C THR A 262 3.22 -9.11 5.12
N ARG A 263 3.49 -10.22 5.83
CA ARG A 263 4.62 -10.35 6.76
C ARG A 263 5.25 -11.71 6.57
N THR A 264 6.56 -11.74 6.55
CA THR A 264 7.32 -12.97 6.43
C THR A 264 8.08 -13.21 7.73
N THR A 265 8.04 -14.43 8.25
CA THR A 265 8.74 -14.83 9.47
C THR A 265 9.15 -16.30 9.37
N GLU A 266 10.19 -16.69 10.10
CA GLU A 266 10.54 -18.08 10.27
C GLU A 266 9.76 -18.67 11.47
N ARG A 267 9.24 -19.89 11.35
CA ARG A 267 8.66 -20.62 12.47
C ARG A 267 9.72 -21.45 13.15
N ALA A 268 10.02 -21.14 14.42
CA ALA A 268 10.86 -21.97 15.23
C ALA A 268 10.15 -23.31 15.50
N GLY A 269 10.80 -24.40 15.10
CA GLY A 269 10.28 -25.74 15.35
C GLY A 269 10.61 -26.27 16.73
N TYR A 270 9.68 -26.95 17.33
CA TYR A 270 10.01 -27.85 18.42
C TYR A 270 10.74 -29.05 17.84
N GLY A 271 12.06 -29.08 17.97
CA GLY A 271 12.81 -30.34 17.90
C GLY A 271 13.63 -30.64 16.66
N LEU A 272 13.81 -29.75 15.70
CA LEU A 272 14.50 -30.14 14.46
C LEU A 272 15.82 -29.43 14.11
N ARG A 273 16.41 -28.65 14.96
CA ARG A 273 17.81 -28.20 14.72
C ARG A 273 18.49 -27.71 16.01
N TRP A 274 18.70 -28.62 16.94
CA TRP A 274 19.55 -28.37 18.11
C TRP A 274 20.97 -27.93 17.76
N GLY A 275 21.40 -28.08 16.51
CA GLY A 275 22.73 -27.71 16.02
C GLY A 275 22.90 -26.39 15.30
N GLN A 276 21.82 -25.70 14.90
CA GLN A 276 21.94 -24.49 14.08
C GLN A 276 21.70 -23.16 14.82
N HIS A 277 21.06 -23.17 15.99
CA HIS A 277 20.83 -21.95 16.78
C HIS A 277 21.78 -21.74 17.96
N TRP A 278 22.53 -22.75 18.33
CA TRP A 278 23.65 -22.57 19.23
C TRP A 278 24.88 -22.42 18.35
N GLY A 279 25.47 -21.22 18.32
CA GLY A 279 26.72 -20.94 17.62
C GLY A 279 27.80 -21.94 18.01
N GLY A 280 27.68 -23.14 17.53
CA GLY A 280 28.60 -24.22 17.73
C GLY A 280 29.79 -24.04 16.82
N VAL A 281 30.91 -23.68 17.36
CA VAL A 281 32.22 -24.01 16.83
C VAL A 281 32.14 -25.49 16.42
N SER A 282 32.25 -25.76 15.14
CA SER A 282 32.52 -27.10 14.66
C SER A 282 33.89 -27.57 15.22
N PRO A 283 34.04 -28.85 15.56
CA PRO A 283 35.31 -29.40 15.98
C PRO A 283 36.35 -29.37 14.88
#